data_0ceb5119f503f56b7c8301f04f75d387
#
_entry.id   0ceb5119f503f56b7c8301f04f75d387
#
_cell.length_a   1.000
_cell.length_b   1.000
_cell.length_c   1.000
_cell.angle_alpha   90.00
_cell.angle_beta   90.00
_cell.angle_gamma   90.00
#
_symmetry.space_group_name_H-M   'P 1'
#
loop_
_entity.id
_entity.type
_entity.pdbx_description
1 polymer ?
#
loop_
_entity_poly.entity_id
_entity_poly.type
_entity_poly.pdbx_seq_one_letter_code
_entity_poly.pdbx_strand_id
1 'polypeptide(L)'
;MALLEEFEKQGMFLFRWRSYIPSFIVLLSFFFIKDTKYSEYTTSLIYTAIFYFISLFGLFIRCFTIGYAPEKTSGRNTKKQVAETVNQKGIYSLIRHPLYVGNFFMFLGVVLTLQSLSFTIIFILFYWMYYERIMFTEEQFLRNKFKESYTNWADKTPAIIPRFKNYSSPELDFSFKNILKREYPSLFGITVIFLFYDVLKIYGNESSSGVDSLIQYIYPHHIYIFICILIFYIIVRILVKYTSVLNVEGR
;
A
#
# COMPACT_ATOMS: atom_id res chain seq x y z
N MET A 1 -17.26 -24.08 -15.51
CA MET A 1 -17.43 -23.42 -14.18
C MET A 1 -18.25 -22.15 -14.38
N ALA A 2 -19.12 -21.84 -13.44
CA ALA A 2 -19.80 -20.55 -13.50
C ALA A 2 -18.81 -19.41 -13.19
N LEU A 3 -19.07 -18.21 -13.69
CA LEU A 3 -18.19 -17.04 -13.53
C LEU A 3 -17.87 -16.74 -12.05
N LEU A 4 -18.83 -16.98 -11.16
CA LEU A 4 -18.67 -16.82 -9.71
C LEU A 4 -17.55 -17.73 -9.16
N GLU A 5 -17.54 -18.99 -9.54
CA GLU A 5 -16.54 -19.99 -9.11
C GLU A 5 -15.15 -19.67 -9.67
N GLU A 6 -15.08 -19.17 -10.90
CA GLU A 6 -13.82 -18.71 -11.49
C GLU A 6 -13.25 -17.52 -10.75
N PHE A 7 -14.07 -16.53 -10.43
CA PHE A 7 -13.65 -15.33 -9.67
C PHE A 7 -13.15 -15.70 -8.28
N GLU A 8 -13.85 -16.61 -7.61
CA GLU A 8 -13.44 -17.08 -6.28
C GLU A 8 -12.08 -17.78 -6.33
N LYS A 9 -11.88 -18.71 -7.30
CA LYS A 9 -10.63 -19.42 -7.50
C LYS A 9 -9.47 -18.47 -7.84
N GLN A 10 -9.68 -17.55 -8.78
CA GLN A 10 -8.70 -16.54 -9.17
C GLN A 10 -8.38 -15.61 -7.99
N GLY A 11 -9.39 -15.12 -7.28
CA GLY A 11 -9.21 -14.24 -6.13
C GLY A 11 -8.44 -14.90 -4.99
N MET A 12 -8.67 -16.19 -4.69
CA MET A 12 -7.88 -16.92 -3.70
C MET A 12 -6.40 -17.07 -4.11
N PHE A 13 -6.13 -17.31 -5.38
CA PHE A 13 -4.77 -17.34 -5.91
C PHE A 13 -4.11 -15.97 -5.76
N LEU A 14 -4.75 -14.91 -6.23
CA LEU A 14 -4.24 -13.54 -6.19
C LEU A 14 -4.06 -13.05 -4.74
N PHE A 15 -4.94 -13.44 -3.82
CA PHE A 15 -4.83 -13.13 -2.40
C PHE A 15 -3.54 -13.67 -1.78
N ARG A 16 -3.11 -14.86 -2.15
CA ARG A 16 -1.84 -15.44 -1.68
C ARG A 16 -0.63 -14.65 -2.18
N TRP A 17 -0.69 -14.13 -3.40
CA TRP A 17 0.41 -13.44 -4.06
C TRP A 17 0.40 -11.92 -3.86
N ARG A 18 -0.59 -11.37 -3.15
CA ARG A 18 -0.78 -9.92 -3.02
C ARG A 18 0.43 -9.17 -2.45
N SER A 19 1.27 -9.82 -1.66
CA SER A 19 2.48 -9.22 -1.10
C SER A 19 3.60 -9.00 -2.12
N TYR A 20 3.52 -9.66 -3.29
CA TYR A 20 4.52 -9.56 -4.36
C TYR A 20 4.18 -8.51 -5.41
N ILE A 21 2.96 -7.92 -5.36
CA ILE A 21 2.55 -6.89 -6.32
C ILE A 21 3.52 -5.72 -6.38
N PRO A 22 4.02 -5.17 -5.24
CA PRO A 22 4.98 -4.07 -5.30
C PRO A 22 6.23 -4.41 -6.11
N SER A 23 6.78 -5.60 -5.91
CA SER A 23 7.95 -6.08 -6.64
C SER A 23 7.66 -6.24 -8.14
N PHE A 24 6.46 -6.70 -8.49
CA PHE A 24 6.03 -6.83 -9.88
C PHE A 24 5.89 -5.47 -10.56
N ILE A 25 5.29 -4.48 -9.89
CA ILE A 25 5.17 -3.11 -10.40
C ILE A 25 6.55 -2.50 -10.64
N VAL A 26 7.47 -2.67 -9.67
CA VAL A 26 8.86 -2.20 -9.82
C VAL A 26 9.54 -2.86 -11.02
N LEU A 27 9.40 -4.17 -11.20
CA LEU A 27 9.99 -4.89 -12.35
C LEU A 27 9.40 -4.40 -13.69
N LEU A 28 8.10 -4.23 -13.78
CA LEU A 28 7.45 -3.70 -14.99
C LEU A 28 7.92 -2.29 -15.33
N SER A 29 8.18 -1.47 -14.34
CA SER A 29 8.60 -0.08 -14.54
C SER A 29 9.91 0.04 -15.31
N PHE A 30 10.82 -0.94 -15.21
CA PHE A 30 12.08 -0.95 -15.96
C PHE A 30 11.90 -0.90 -17.48
N PHE A 31 10.80 -1.45 -18.00
CA PHE A 31 10.50 -1.39 -19.43
C PHE A 31 10.10 0.02 -19.90
N PHE A 32 9.63 0.86 -18.96
CA PHE A 32 9.14 2.21 -19.26
C PHE A 32 10.17 3.31 -18.91
N ILE A 33 11.19 3.00 -18.11
CA ILE A 33 12.23 3.97 -17.72
C ILE A 33 13.06 4.42 -18.94
N LYS A 34 13.35 3.52 -19.88
CA LYS A 34 14.19 3.82 -21.06
C LYS A 34 13.55 4.80 -22.04
N ASP A 35 12.22 4.84 -22.09
CA ASP A 35 11.48 5.69 -23.02
C ASP A 35 11.17 7.07 -22.42
N THR A 36 11.45 7.28 -21.15
CA THR A 36 11.16 8.53 -20.46
C THR A 36 12.32 9.49 -20.70
N LYS A 37 12.12 10.46 -21.60
CA LYS A 37 13.04 11.60 -21.71
C LYS A 37 12.85 12.46 -20.46
N TYR A 38 13.75 12.28 -19.49
CA TYR A 38 13.76 13.11 -18.29
C TYR A 38 14.18 14.53 -18.67
N SER A 39 13.23 15.45 -18.74
CA SER A 39 13.50 16.89 -18.87
C SER A 39 13.90 17.45 -17.50
N GLU A 40 14.43 18.69 -17.46
CA GLU A 40 14.70 19.39 -16.19
C GLU A 40 13.48 19.45 -15.26
N TYR A 41 12.26 19.51 -15.82
CA TYR A 41 11.01 19.46 -15.06
C TYR A 41 10.79 18.11 -14.38
N THR A 42 11.21 16.99 -15.00
CA THR A 42 10.97 15.65 -14.48
C THR A 42 11.89 15.30 -13.30
N THR A 43 13.01 15.96 -13.18
CA THR A 43 13.95 15.81 -12.05
C THR A 43 13.68 16.81 -10.92
N SER A 44 12.67 17.68 -11.07
CA SER A 44 12.33 18.67 -10.05
C SER A 44 11.95 18.02 -8.71
N LEU A 45 12.57 18.46 -7.64
CA LEU A 45 12.28 18.08 -6.26
C LEU A 45 10.78 18.25 -5.91
N ILE A 46 10.12 19.23 -6.52
CA ILE A 46 8.69 19.53 -6.29
C ILE A 46 7.81 18.35 -6.76
N TYR A 47 8.04 17.81 -7.95
CA TYR A 47 7.26 16.66 -8.45
C TYR A 47 7.51 15.40 -7.62
N THR A 48 8.77 15.14 -7.28
CA THR A 48 9.10 14.02 -6.38
C THR A 48 8.41 14.17 -5.04
N ALA A 49 8.38 15.37 -4.46
CA ALA A 49 7.67 15.64 -3.22
C ALA A 49 6.16 15.42 -3.35
N ILE A 50 5.52 15.93 -4.41
CA ILE A 50 4.08 15.72 -4.65
C ILE A 50 3.75 14.23 -4.74
N PHE A 51 4.52 13.46 -5.52
CA PHE A 51 4.28 12.02 -5.68
C PHE A 51 4.53 11.25 -4.39
N TYR A 52 5.54 11.66 -3.62
CA TYR A 52 5.79 11.10 -2.29
C TYR A 52 4.62 11.39 -1.34
N PHE A 53 4.06 12.60 -1.36
CA PHE A 53 2.86 12.94 -0.59
C PHE A 53 1.64 12.11 -0.98
N ILE A 54 1.45 11.78 -2.26
CA ILE A 54 0.38 10.87 -2.71
C ILE A 54 0.58 9.49 -2.06
N SER A 55 1.81 8.98 -2.05
CA SER A 55 2.11 7.70 -1.38
C SER A 55 1.90 7.77 0.13
N LEU A 56 2.31 8.86 0.78
CA LEU A 56 2.08 9.08 2.21
C LEU A 56 0.59 9.21 2.54
N PHE A 57 -0.21 9.80 1.67
CA PHE A 57 -1.67 9.84 1.82
C PHE A 57 -2.27 8.42 1.84
N GLY A 58 -1.80 7.54 0.94
CA GLY A 58 -2.17 6.12 0.98
C GLY A 58 -1.77 5.44 2.29
N LEU A 59 -0.55 5.69 2.77
CA LEU A 59 -0.07 5.20 4.06
C LEU A 59 -0.92 5.76 5.22
N PHE A 60 -1.31 7.04 5.17
CA PHE A 60 -2.18 7.65 6.17
C PHE A 60 -3.54 6.95 6.26
N ILE A 61 -4.19 6.65 5.13
CA ILE A 61 -5.43 5.86 5.10
C ILE A 61 -5.23 4.51 5.81
N ARG A 62 -4.12 3.83 5.55
CA ARG A 62 -3.80 2.55 6.20
C ARG A 62 -3.54 2.72 7.69
N CYS A 63 -2.74 3.69 8.08
CA CYS A 63 -2.45 4.00 9.49
C CYS A 63 -3.74 4.31 10.26
N PHE A 64 -4.62 5.12 9.67
CA PHE A 64 -5.91 5.45 10.28
C PHE A 64 -6.78 4.20 10.43
N THR A 65 -6.83 3.35 9.40
CA THR A 65 -7.56 2.07 9.44
C THR A 65 -7.02 1.15 10.55
N ILE A 66 -5.71 0.96 10.60
CA ILE A 66 -5.04 0.02 11.51
C ILE A 66 -5.01 0.56 12.95
N GLY A 67 -4.96 1.87 13.10
CA GLY A 67 -4.99 2.52 14.42
C GLY A 67 -6.24 2.19 15.22
N TYR A 68 -7.35 1.88 14.55
CA TYR A 68 -8.63 1.50 15.17
C TYR A 68 -8.99 0.01 14.99
N ALA A 69 -8.18 -0.77 14.25
CA ALA A 69 -8.54 -2.15 13.93
C ALA A 69 -8.36 -3.09 15.12
N PRO A 70 -9.35 -3.94 15.44
CA PRO A 70 -9.21 -5.05 16.38
C PRO A 70 -8.23 -6.12 15.88
N GLU A 71 -7.80 -7.00 16.79
CA GLU A 71 -6.98 -8.16 16.46
C GLU A 71 -7.71 -9.08 15.47
N LYS A 72 -6.94 -9.71 14.56
CA LYS A 72 -7.43 -10.71 13.59
C LYS A 72 -8.54 -10.27 12.63
N THR A 73 -8.79 -8.98 12.51
CA THR A 73 -9.82 -8.43 11.62
C THR A 73 -9.27 -7.74 10.37
N SER A 74 -7.99 -7.35 10.39
CA SER A 74 -7.29 -6.71 9.27
C SER A 74 -5.91 -7.38 9.11
N GLY A 75 -5.90 -8.66 8.72
CA GLY A 75 -4.73 -9.51 8.82
C GLY A 75 -3.73 -9.36 7.68
N ARG A 76 -2.43 -9.54 7.99
CA ARG A 76 -1.36 -9.85 7.04
C ARG A 76 -1.36 -11.33 6.62
N ASN A 77 -2.42 -12.07 6.95
CA ASN A 77 -2.51 -13.50 6.67
C ASN A 77 -2.65 -13.72 5.16
N THR A 78 -1.62 -14.31 4.53
CA THR A 78 -1.61 -14.60 3.10
C THR A 78 -2.05 -16.03 2.79
N LYS A 79 -2.05 -16.94 3.79
CA LYS A 79 -2.38 -18.36 3.56
C LYS A 79 -3.87 -18.64 3.57
N LYS A 80 -4.63 -17.99 4.46
CA LYS A 80 -6.08 -18.16 4.60
C LYS A 80 -6.71 -16.85 5.02
N GLN A 81 -7.95 -16.63 4.59
CA GLN A 81 -8.77 -15.54 5.10
C GLN A 81 -9.18 -15.85 6.54
N VAL A 82 -8.92 -14.93 7.45
CA VAL A 82 -9.28 -15.05 8.86
C VAL A 82 -9.97 -13.76 9.28
N ALA A 83 -11.17 -13.90 9.80
CA ALA A 83 -11.90 -12.81 10.42
C ALA A 83 -12.67 -13.37 11.63
N GLU A 84 -12.44 -12.83 12.81
CA GLU A 84 -13.24 -13.20 13.99
C GLU A 84 -14.54 -12.41 14.06
N THR A 85 -14.47 -11.15 13.63
CA THR A 85 -15.60 -10.23 13.54
C THR A 85 -15.57 -9.45 12.24
N VAL A 86 -16.68 -8.86 11.82
CA VAL A 86 -16.76 -7.90 10.71
C VAL A 86 -16.52 -6.50 11.26
N ASN A 87 -15.47 -5.82 10.78
CA ASN A 87 -15.30 -4.41 11.09
C ASN A 87 -16.36 -3.59 10.36
N GLN A 88 -17.19 -2.90 11.10
CA GLN A 88 -18.30 -2.11 10.55
C GLN A 88 -18.27 -0.63 10.98
N LYS A 89 -17.37 -0.27 11.91
CA LYS A 89 -17.26 1.06 12.51
C LYS A 89 -15.97 1.79 12.11
N GLY A 90 -15.87 3.07 12.46
CA GLY A 90 -14.77 3.91 12.05
C GLY A 90 -14.71 4.06 10.53
N ILE A 91 -13.54 3.91 9.93
CA ILE A 91 -13.38 3.98 8.47
C ILE A 91 -14.17 2.90 7.73
N TYR A 92 -14.43 1.74 8.35
CA TYR A 92 -15.22 0.66 7.77
C TYR A 92 -16.74 0.98 7.72
N SER A 93 -17.21 2.01 8.37
CA SER A 93 -18.56 2.51 8.15
C SER A 93 -18.70 3.36 6.88
N LEU A 94 -17.58 3.87 6.37
CA LEU A 94 -17.53 4.70 5.17
C LEU A 94 -17.28 3.89 3.90
N ILE A 95 -16.45 2.83 4.02
CA ILE A 95 -15.91 2.05 2.90
C ILE A 95 -15.53 0.65 3.37
N ARG A 96 -15.81 -0.39 2.55
CA ARG A 96 -15.53 -1.78 2.94
C ARG A 96 -14.04 -2.15 2.86
N HIS A 97 -13.30 -1.57 1.89
CA HIS A 97 -11.92 -1.95 1.60
C HIS A 97 -10.90 -0.79 1.73
N PRO A 98 -10.81 -0.12 2.90
CA PRO A 98 -9.95 1.05 3.08
C PRO A 98 -8.46 0.74 2.88
N LEU A 99 -8.02 -0.46 3.27
CA LEU A 99 -6.61 -0.87 3.12
C LEU A 99 -6.20 -1.00 1.65
N TYR A 100 -7.10 -1.44 0.77
CA TYR A 100 -6.81 -1.51 -0.66
C TYR A 100 -6.80 -0.13 -1.32
N VAL A 101 -7.66 0.78 -0.88
CA VAL A 101 -7.59 2.18 -1.30
C VAL A 101 -6.28 2.83 -0.84
N GLY A 102 -5.86 2.58 0.40
CA GLY A 102 -4.56 3.03 0.89
C GLY A 102 -3.40 2.48 0.05
N ASN A 103 -3.39 1.18 -0.26
CA ASN A 103 -2.39 0.58 -1.13
C ASN A 103 -2.37 1.21 -2.53
N PHE A 104 -3.56 1.50 -3.10
CA PHE A 104 -3.66 2.14 -4.40
C PHE A 104 -2.89 3.46 -4.44
N PHE A 105 -3.14 4.36 -3.50
CA PHE A 105 -2.44 5.64 -3.44
C PHE A 105 -0.94 5.49 -3.14
N MET A 106 -0.56 4.52 -2.29
CA MET A 106 0.86 4.23 -2.04
C MET A 106 1.60 3.87 -3.33
N PHE A 107 1.02 2.98 -4.14
CA PHE A 107 1.64 2.57 -5.40
C PHE A 107 1.48 3.62 -6.50
N LEU A 108 0.37 4.33 -6.53
CA LEU A 108 0.14 5.40 -7.50
C LEU A 108 1.22 6.48 -7.41
N GLY A 109 1.56 6.94 -6.19
CA GLY A 109 2.63 7.90 -6.01
C GLY A 109 3.96 7.40 -6.58
N VAL A 110 4.30 6.12 -6.34
CA VAL A 110 5.51 5.48 -6.91
C VAL A 110 5.44 5.45 -8.45
N VAL A 111 4.32 5.04 -9.02
CA VAL A 111 4.14 4.95 -10.48
C VAL A 111 4.24 6.32 -11.15
N LEU A 112 3.69 7.35 -10.54
CA LEU A 112 3.75 8.72 -11.05
C LEU A 112 5.18 9.27 -11.14
N THR A 113 6.13 8.72 -10.37
CA THR A 113 7.54 9.14 -10.48
C THR A 113 8.15 8.83 -11.86
N LEU A 114 7.59 7.86 -12.58
CA LEU A 114 8.03 7.52 -13.94
C LEU A 114 7.54 8.51 -15.00
N GLN A 115 6.55 9.34 -14.66
CA GLN A 115 5.95 10.35 -15.55
C GLN A 115 5.51 9.80 -16.91
N SER A 116 5.18 8.52 -16.96
CA SER A 116 4.63 7.84 -18.13
C SER A 116 3.12 7.71 -17.98
N LEU A 117 2.37 8.46 -18.82
CA LEU A 117 0.90 8.40 -18.82
C LEU A 117 0.41 6.98 -19.15
N SER A 118 1.02 6.35 -20.16
CA SER A 118 0.67 5.00 -20.58
C SER A 118 0.84 3.99 -19.45
N PHE A 119 1.99 4.04 -18.74
CA PHE A 119 2.24 3.15 -17.61
C PHE A 119 1.28 3.43 -16.44
N THR A 120 0.97 4.69 -16.18
CA THR A 120 0.01 5.07 -15.14
C THR A 120 -1.38 4.52 -15.43
N ILE A 121 -1.86 4.62 -16.67
CA ILE A 121 -3.15 4.04 -17.07
C ILE A 121 -3.14 2.51 -16.95
N ILE A 122 -2.10 1.85 -17.44
CA ILE A 122 -1.93 0.39 -17.32
C ILE A 122 -1.95 -0.02 -15.84
N PHE A 123 -1.22 0.71 -14.99
CA PHE A 123 -1.20 0.45 -13.56
C PHE A 123 -2.59 0.56 -12.93
N ILE A 124 -3.33 1.65 -13.21
CA ILE A 124 -4.67 1.86 -12.64
C ILE A 124 -5.61 0.73 -13.04
N LEU A 125 -5.66 0.37 -14.32
CA LEU A 125 -6.52 -0.71 -14.82
C LEU A 125 -6.13 -2.06 -14.22
N PHE A 126 -4.83 -2.39 -14.26
CA PHE A 126 -4.32 -3.64 -13.68
C PHE A 126 -4.58 -3.73 -12.17
N TYR A 127 -4.34 -2.63 -11.43
CA TYR A 127 -4.55 -2.58 -9.99
C TYR A 127 -5.99 -2.93 -9.62
N TRP A 128 -6.95 -2.25 -10.24
CA TRP A 128 -8.36 -2.46 -9.91
C TRP A 128 -8.87 -3.82 -10.37
N MET A 129 -8.49 -4.31 -11.54
CA MET A 129 -8.80 -5.67 -11.98
C MET A 129 -8.26 -6.73 -11.00
N TYR A 130 -7.04 -6.54 -10.54
CA TYR A 130 -6.40 -7.45 -9.60
C TYR A 130 -7.10 -7.44 -8.23
N TYR A 131 -7.31 -6.25 -7.66
CA TYR A 131 -7.93 -6.13 -6.34
C TYR A 131 -9.43 -6.42 -6.35
N GLU A 132 -10.14 -6.21 -7.43
CA GLU A 132 -11.54 -6.62 -7.59
C GLU A 132 -11.71 -8.11 -7.32
N ARG A 133 -10.85 -8.96 -7.87
CA ARG A 133 -10.88 -10.40 -7.64
C ARG A 133 -10.63 -10.77 -6.17
N ILE A 134 -9.68 -10.09 -5.54
CA ILE A 134 -9.37 -10.29 -4.12
C ILE A 134 -10.54 -9.84 -3.24
N MET A 135 -11.07 -8.64 -3.47
CA MET A 135 -12.21 -8.10 -2.73
C MET A 135 -13.43 -9.01 -2.87
N PHE A 136 -13.71 -9.47 -4.08
CA PHE A 136 -14.80 -10.42 -4.32
C PHE A 136 -14.68 -11.67 -3.44
N THR A 137 -13.51 -12.29 -3.43
CA THR A 137 -13.26 -13.50 -2.64
C THR A 137 -13.33 -13.23 -1.13
N GLU A 138 -12.83 -12.09 -0.66
CA GLU A 138 -12.96 -11.70 0.75
C GLU A 138 -14.43 -11.47 1.13
N GLU A 139 -15.20 -10.81 0.29
CA GLU A 139 -16.62 -10.56 0.54
C GLU A 139 -17.43 -11.85 0.53
N GLN A 140 -17.13 -12.80 -0.37
CA GLN A 140 -17.78 -14.13 -0.35
C GLN A 140 -17.47 -14.88 0.95
N PHE A 141 -16.21 -14.87 1.40
CA PHE A 141 -15.82 -15.48 2.67
C PHE A 141 -16.58 -14.85 3.86
N LEU A 142 -16.64 -13.50 3.92
CA LEU A 142 -17.35 -12.80 4.99
C LEU A 142 -18.86 -13.04 4.94
N ARG A 143 -19.46 -13.05 3.76
CA ARG A 143 -20.89 -13.35 3.53
C ARG A 143 -21.23 -14.76 4.00
N ASN A 144 -20.43 -15.75 3.65
CA ASN A 144 -20.64 -17.14 4.04
C ASN A 144 -20.50 -17.33 5.56
N LYS A 145 -19.54 -16.60 6.18
CA LYS A 145 -19.27 -16.73 7.61
C LYS A 145 -20.25 -15.97 8.49
N PHE A 146 -20.59 -14.72 8.13
CA PHE A 146 -21.37 -13.80 8.97
C PHE A 146 -22.80 -13.57 8.47
N LYS A 147 -23.16 -14.12 7.32
CA LYS A 147 -24.51 -14.11 6.74
C LYS A 147 -25.16 -12.71 6.77
N GLU A 148 -26.32 -12.59 7.42
CA GLU A 148 -27.10 -11.35 7.47
C GLU A 148 -26.36 -10.17 8.12
N SER A 149 -25.54 -10.43 9.12
CA SER A 149 -24.74 -9.37 9.77
C SER A 149 -23.80 -8.69 8.78
N TYR A 150 -23.21 -9.48 7.85
CA TYR A 150 -22.38 -8.93 6.80
C TYR A 150 -23.20 -8.21 5.72
N THR A 151 -24.25 -8.84 5.19
CA THR A 151 -25.03 -8.27 4.08
C THR A 151 -25.73 -6.97 4.46
N ASN A 152 -26.32 -6.89 5.65
CA ASN A 152 -26.98 -5.67 6.14
C ASN A 152 -26.04 -4.47 6.25
N TRP A 153 -24.77 -4.71 6.57
CA TRP A 153 -23.73 -3.67 6.57
C TRP A 153 -23.24 -3.38 5.16
N ALA A 154 -22.96 -4.40 4.34
CA ALA A 154 -22.40 -4.27 3.01
C ALA A 154 -23.33 -3.51 2.05
N ASP A 155 -24.67 -3.69 2.19
CA ASP A 155 -25.68 -2.99 1.38
C ASP A 155 -25.69 -1.47 1.63
N LYS A 156 -25.26 -1.04 2.80
CA LYS A 156 -25.20 0.38 3.18
C LYS A 156 -23.83 1.01 2.94
N THR A 157 -22.77 0.19 2.86
CA THR A 157 -21.39 0.64 2.82
C THR A 157 -20.75 0.32 1.47
N PRO A 158 -20.30 1.30 0.67
CA PRO A 158 -19.70 1.06 -0.63
C PRO A 158 -18.34 0.37 -0.52
N ALA A 159 -17.92 -0.33 -1.59
CA ALA A 159 -16.67 -1.09 -1.60
C ALA A 159 -15.43 -0.17 -1.57
N ILE A 160 -15.41 0.90 -2.41
CA ILE A 160 -14.19 1.66 -2.74
C ILE A 160 -14.38 3.17 -2.52
N ILE A 161 -15.51 3.75 -2.96
CA ILE A 161 -15.76 5.19 -2.86
C ILE A 161 -16.43 5.49 -1.53
N PRO A 162 -15.81 6.28 -0.62
CA PRO A 162 -16.36 6.46 0.73
C PRO A 162 -17.69 7.23 0.75
N ARG A 163 -18.64 6.78 1.57
CA ARG A 163 -19.90 7.45 1.84
C ARG A 163 -19.86 8.08 3.23
N PHE A 164 -19.51 9.35 3.31
CA PHE A 164 -19.29 10.06 4.57
C PHE A 164 -20.55 10.17 5.47
N LYS A 165 -21.74 10.10 4.89
CA LYS A 165 -23.01 10.14 5.64
C LYS A 165 -23.20 8.94 6.59
N ASN A 166 -22.47 7.85 6.36
CA ASN A 166 -22.61 6.61 7.13
C ASN A 166 -21.65 6.54 8.32
N TYR A 167 -20.90 7.62 8.60
CA TYR A 167 -19.89 7.57 9.64
C TYR A 167 -20.44 7.17 11.00
N SER A 168 -19.81 6.17 11.60
CA SER A 168 -20.01 5.77 12.99
C SER A 168 -18.66 5.69 13.69
N SER A 169 -18.63 6.11 14.96
CA SER A 169 -17.38 6.15 15.74
C SER A 169 -16.76 4.75 15.89
N PRO A 170 -15.44 4.64 15.90
CA PRO A 170 -14.73 3.39 16.20
C PRO A 170 -15.10 2.87 17.59
N GLU A 171 -15.00 1.55 17.80
CA GLU A 171 -15.21 0.93 19.11
C GLU A 171 -13.95 1.00 20.00
N LEU A 172 -12.79 0.98 19.39
CA LEU A 172 -11.51 0.99 20.09
C LEU A 172 -10.85 2.36 19.95
N ASP A 173 -10.08 2.75 20.96
CA ASP A 173 -9.27 3.96 20.93
C ASP A 173 -8.17 3.89 19.88
N PHE A 174 -7.66 5.03 19.43
CA PHE A 174 -6.58 5.08 18.45
C PHE A 174 -5.25 4.61 19.05
N SER A 175 -4.59 3.67 18.36
CA SER A 175 -3.34 3.06 18.84
C SER A 175 -2.16 3.32 17.93
N PHE A 176 -1.30 4.26 18.29
CA PHE A 176 -0.02 4.49 17.61
C PHE A 176 0.93 3.27 17.70
N LYS A 177 0.89 2.51 18.79
CA LYS A 177 1.70 1.29 18.93
C LYS A 177 1.33 0.26 17.88
N ASN A 178 0.01 0.08 17.62
CA ASN A 178 -0.46 -0.86 16.58
C ASN A 178 -0.05 -0.39 15.18
N ILE A 179 -0.08 0.91 14.90
CA ILE A 179 0.39 1.49 13.63
C ILE A 179 1.89 1.21 13.45
N LEU A 180 2.72 1.57 14.43
CA LEU A 180 4.15 1.31 14.36
C LEU A 180 4.44 -0.18 14.14
N LYS A 181 3.81 -1.06 14.92
CA LYS A 181 3.96 -2.52 14.80
C LYS A 181 3.64 -3.05 13.40
N ARG A 182 2.71 -2.40 12.68
CA ARG A 182 2.17 -2.94 11.42
C ARG A 182 2.61 -2.19 10.17
N GLU A 183 2.87 -0.88 10.23
CA GLU A 183 3.11 -0.05 9.05
C GLU A 183 4.55 0.46 8.89
N TYR A 184 5.48 0.21 9.84
CA TYR A 184 6.89 0.57 9.65
C TYR A 184 7.53 -0.03 8.39
N PRO A 185 7.19 -1.27 7.94
CA PRO A 185 7.74 -1.79 6.69
C PRO A 185 7.16 -1.10 5.45
N SER A 186 5.92 -0.61 5.54
CA SER A 186 5.29 0.13 4.45
C SER A 186 5.97 1.48 4.23
N LEU A 187 6.24 2.22 5.33
CA LEU A 187 6.97 3.48 5.27
C LEU A 187 8.40 3.27 4.72
N PHE A 188 9.11 2.27 5.24
CA PHE A 188 10.44 1.91 4.75
C PHE A 188 10.42 1.60 3.25
N GLY A 189 9.49 0.72 2.82
CA GLY A 189 9.38 0.31 1.43
C GLY A 189 9.10 1.47 0.47
N ILE A 190 8.15 2.36 0.82
CA ILE A 190 7.86 3.57 0.02
C ILE A 190 9.14 4.40 -0.12
N THR A 191 9.78 4.75 0.99
CA THR A 191 10.95 5.65 0.99
C THR A 191 12.09 5.06 0.15
N VAL A 192 12.39 3.77 0.33
CA VAL A 192 13.45 3.10 -0.44
C VAL A 192 13.15 3.08 -1.93
N ILE A 193 11.89 2.82 -2.33
CA ILE A 193 11.52 2.81 -3.74
C ILE A 193 11.65 4.22 -4.35
N PHE A 194 11.24 5.27 -3.63
CA PHE A 194 11.42 6.65 -4.11
C PHE A 194 12.89 7.02 -4.29
N LEU A 195 13.73 6.71 -3.31
CA LEU A 195 15.18 6.93 -3.42
C LEU A 195 15.79 6.14 -4.60
N PHE A 196 15.35 4.91 -4.80
CA PHE A 196 15.80 4.08 -5.91
C PHE A 196 15.45 4.71 -7.27
N TYR A 197 14.20 5.19 -7.43
CA TYR A 197 13.80 5.85 -8.68
C TYR A 197 14.51 7.19 -8.89
N ASP A 198 14.80 7.95 -7.85
CA ASP A 198 15.58 9.18 -7.99
C ASP A 198 17.00 8.88 -8.49
N VAL A 199 17.65 7.86 -7.94
CA VAL A 199 18.97 7.42 -8.44
C VAL A 199 18.90 6.94 -9.89
N LEU A 200 17.86 6.18 -10.27
CA LEU A 200 17.69 5.72 -11.65
C LEU A 200 17.45 6.86 -12.65
N LYS A 201 16.72 7.91 -12.26
CA LYS A 201 16.52 9.09 -13.10
C LYS A 201 17.83 9.83 -13.37
N ILE A 202 18.66 10.00 -12.33
CA ILE A 202 19.97 10.63 -12.45
C ILE A 202 20.85 9.82 -13.42
N TYR A 203 20.88 8.49 -13.25
CA TYR A 203 21.64 7.61 -14.14
C TYR A 203 21.17 7.64 -15.61
N GLY A 204 19.85 7.68 -15.82
CA GLY A 204 19.27 7.71 -17.17
C GLY A 204 19.54 8.99 -17.95
N ASN A 205 19.70 10.13 -17.27
CA ASN A 205 20.03 11.42 -17.90
C ASN A 205 21.48 11.52 -18.35
N GLU A 206 22.38 10.72 -17.75
CA GLU A 206 23.83 10.86 -17.93
C GLU A 206 24.48 9.68 -18.63
N SER A 207 23.76 8.92 -19.41
CA SER A 207 24.23 7.68 -20.08
C SER A 207 25.48 7.82 -20.97
N SER A 208 26.17 8.97 -20.94
CA SER A 208 27.46 9.20 -21.60
C SER A 208 28.68 9.21 -20.67
N SER A 209 28.51 9.23 -19.36
CA SER A 209 29.61 9.29 -18.40
C SER A 209 29.56 8.12 -17.43
N GLY A 210 30.63 7.35 -17.33
CA GLY A 210 30.68 6.06 -16.62
C GLY A 210 30.32 6.06 -15.13
N VAL A 211 30.53 4.91 -14.46
CA VAL A 211 30.15 4.62 -13.05
C VAL A 211 30.66 5.67 -12.04
N ASP A 212 31.75 6.37 -12.33
CA ASP A 212 32.29 7.42 -11.44
C ASP A 212 31.34 8.63 -11.28
N SER A 213 30.47 8.88 -12.28
CA SER A 213 29.44 9.91 -12.20
C SER A 213 28.31 9.56 -11.23
N LEU A 214 27.95 8.28 -11.10
CA LEU A 214 26.89 7.83 -10.18
C LEU A 214 27.17 8.22 -8.71
N ILE A 215 28.43 8.03 -8.27
CA ILE A 215 28.82 8.34 -6.88
C ILE A 215 28.79 9.86 -6.64
N GLN A 216 29.14 10.64 -7.65
CA GLN A 216 29.14 12.11 -7.58
C GLN A 216 27.71 12.69 -7.54
N TYR A 217 26.71 11.99 -8.14
CA TYR A 217 25.31 12.42 -8.21
C TYR A 217 24.39 11.87 -7.14
N ILE A 218 24.82 10.87 -6.36
CA ILE A 218 24.08 10.49 -5.14
C ILE A 218 24.23 11.65 -4.16
N TYR A 219 23.28 12.57 -4.20
CA TYR A 219 23.25 13.69 -3.27
C TYR A 219 23.35 13.21 -1.83
N PRO A 220 24.12 13.86 -0.96
CA PRO A 220 24.27 13.47 0.44
C PRO A 220 22.92 13.26 1.15
N HIS A 221 21.89 14.00 0.77
CA HIS A 221 20.56 13.85 1.36
C HIS A 221 19.90 12.49 1.08
N HIS A 222 20.13 11.84 -0.08
CA HIS A 222 19.64 10.48 -0.33
C HIS A 222 20.24 9.48 0.66
N ILE A 223 21.52 9.61 0.92
CA ILE A 223 22.24 8.76 1.89
C ILE A 223 21.69 9.00 3.30
N TYR A 224 21.53 10.27 3.70
CA TYR A 224 21.00 10.59 5.02
C TYR A 224 19.58 10.09 5.21
N ILE A 225 18.68 10.30 4.23
CA ILE A 225 17.31 9.79 4.28
C ILE A 225 17.30 8.26 4.38
N PHE A 226 18.13 7.58 3.56
CA PHE A 226 18.22 6.12 3.62
C PHE A 226 18.71 5.63 4.98
N ILE A 227 19.76 6.22 5.54
CA ILE A 227 20.30 5.84 6.85
C ILE A 227 19.24 6.08 7.95
N CYS A 228 18.58 7.24 7.95
CA CYS A 228 17.55 7.56 8.93
C CYS A 228 16.38 6.57 8.90
N ILE A 229 15.86 6.26 7.70
CA ILE A 229 14.73 5.34 7.57
C ILE A 229 15.14 3.89 7.87
N LEU A 230 16.39 3.51 7.56
CA LEU A 230 16.93 2.20 7.87
C LEU A 230 17.11 2.03 9.39
N ILE A 231 17.66 3.02 10.08
CA ILE A 231 17.78 3.02 11.55
C ILE A 231 16.39 2.92 12.19
N PHE A 232 15.44 3.75 11.74
CA PHE A 232 14.05 3.68 12.21
C PHE A 232 13.45 2.27 12.00
N TYR A 233 13.62 1.71 10.81
CA TYR A 233 13.13 0.36 10.50
C TYR A 233 13.73 -0.69 11.43
N ILE A 234 15.06 -0.65 11.65
CA ILE A 234 15.77 -1.61 12.51
C ILE A 234 15.28 -1.48 13.94
N ILE A 235 15.18 -0.25 14.47
CA ILE A 235 14.72 -0.02 15.86
C ILE A 235 13.31 -0.59 16.04
N VAL A 236 12.36 -0.22 15.16
CA VAL A 236 10.98 -0.69 15.30
C VAL A 236 10.90 -2.21 15.11
N ARG A 237 11.69 -2.78 14.20
CA ARG A 237 11.75 -4.23 13.99
C ARG A 237 12.27 -4.97 15.23
N ILE A 238 13.28 -4.43 15.93
CA ILE A 238 13.78 -4.97 17.18
C ILE A 238 12.69 -4.91 18.26
N LEU A 239 12.00 -3.76 18.40
CA LEU A 239 10.91 -3.61 19.34
C LEU A 239 9.77 -4.61 19.07
N VAL A 240 9.40 -4.83 17.81
CA VAL A 240 8.35 -5.78 17.42
C VAL A 240 8.74 -7.23 17.69
N LYS A 241 10.01 -7.58 17.42
CA LYS A 241 10.45 -8.99 17.42
C LYS A 241 10.92 -9.48 18.79
N TYR A 242 11.56 -8.60 19.55
CA TYR A 242 12.27 -8.99 20.77
C TYR A 242 11.69 -8.37 22.04
N THR A 243 10.66 -7.52 21.94
CA THR A 243 10.01 -6.90 23.09
C THR A 243 8.48 -6.97 22.99
N SER A 244 7.81 -6.72 24.11
CA SER A 244 6.35 -6.56 24.17
C SER A 244 5.88 -5.10 24.18
N VAL A 245 6.80 -4.13 24.02
CA VAL A 245 6.51 -2.68 24.16
C VAL A 245 5.41 -2.20 23.20
N LEU A 246 5.37 -2.77 21.98
CA LEU A 246 4.37 -2.44 20.95
C LEU A 246 3.15 -3.36 20.97
N ASN A 247 3.05 -4.28 21.92
CA ASN A 247 1.86 -5.09 22.08
C ASN A 247 0.76 -4.27 22.76
N VAL A 248 -0.46 -4.41 22.24
CA VAL A 248 -1.66 -3.77 22.75
C VAL A 248 -2.71 -4.85 22.89
N GLU A 249 -3.36 -4.92 24.04
CA GLU A 249 -4.41 -5.90 24.31
C GLU A 249 -5.54 -5.77 23.30
N GLY A 250 -6.01 -6.91 22.76
CA GLY A 250 -7.08 -6.94 21.74
C GLY A 250 -6.66 -6.48 20.33
N ARG A 251 -5.32 -6.31 20.05
CA ARG A 251 -4.82 -5.80 18.74
C ARG A 251 -3.59 -6.52 18.19
#